data_9a3c6baf777366b020065711cd076fd5
#
_entry.id   9a3c6baf777366b020065711cd076fd5
#
_cell.length_a   1.000
_cell.length_b   1.000
_cell.length_c   1.000
_cell.angle_alpha   90.00
_cell.angle_beta   90.00
_cell.angle_gamma   90.00
#
_symmetry.space_group_name_H-M   'P 1'
#
loop_
_entity.id
_entity.type
_entity.pdbx_description
1 polymer ?
#
loop_
_entity_poly.entity_id
_entity_poly.type
_entity_poly.pdbx_seq_one_letter_code
_entity_poly.pdbx_strand_id
1 'polypeptide(L)'
;IDLPEVIALRWEILPQENERDMDWAGDLLERDWMDRLEREYAGHQFLFISEGVLMYFTENDVRTLLSDIADRFPGSHIAFDTAGTRAARVINKKSAVKELKATLSWAYDDDGSLDAWHPGLRRLERAYYFNRFRSRWGIWCLTHFTSIGRSSAMFHFLVENRPGYEAA
;
A
#
# COMPACT_ATOMS: atom_id res chain seq x y z
N ILE A 1 0.80 -4.94 10.50
CA ILE A 1 -0.58 -5.37 10.72
C ILE A 1 -1.00 -6.34 9.64
N ASP A 2 -1.70 -7.41 10.00
CA ASP A 2 -2.28 -8.38 9.08
C ASP A 2 -3.44 -9.11 9.75
N LEU A 3 -4.19 -9.92 8.99
CA LEU A 3 -5.31 -10.70 9.51
C LEU A 3 -4.86 -11.64 10.63
N PRO A 4 -5.72 -11.91 11.63
CA PRO A 4 -5.34 -12.73 12.80
C PRO A 4 -4.76 -14.10 12.46
N GLU A 5 -5.32 -14.78 11.45
CA GLU A 5 -4.82 -16.08 10.99
C GLU A 5 -3.44 -15.99 10.31
N VAL A 6 -3.14 -14.87 9.65
CA VAL A 6 -1.82 -14.64 9.03
C VAL A 6 -0.78 -14.36 10.10
N ILE A 7 -1.11 -13.54 11.10
CA ILE A 7 -0.23 -13.27 12.24
C ILE A 7 0.04 -14.55 13.04
N ALA A 8 -0.99 -15.38 13.29
CA ALA A 8 -0.81 -16.66 13.96
C ALA A 8 0.16 -17.58 13.20
N LEU A 9 -0.02 -17.73 11.89
CA LEU A 9 0.89 -18.51 11.05
C LEU A 9 2.30 -17.93 11.03
N ARG A 10 2.43 -16.60 10.95
CA ARG A 10 3.72 -15.93 10.98
C ARG A 10 4.52 -16.28 12.24
N TRP A 11 3.90 -16.29 13.40
CA TRP A 11 4.57 -16.64 14.66
C TRP A 11 5.05 -18.09 14.72
N GLU A 12 4.38 -19.00 14.01
CA GLU A 12 4.81 -20.41 13.93
C GLU A 12 6.09 -20.59 13.09
N ILE A 13 6.23 -19.82 12.00
CA ILE A 13 7.30 -20.02 11.01
C ILE A 13 8.41 -18.98 11.06
N LEU A 14 8.13 -17.78 11.57
CA LEU A 14 9.06 -16.67 11.68
C LEU A 14 9.02 -16.14 13.11
N PRO A 15 9.85 -16.66 14.01
CA PRO A 15 9.91 -16.14 15.37
C PRO A 15 10.32 -14.67 15.36
N GLN A 16 9.80 -13.91 16.30
CA GLN A 16 10.13 -12.51 16.48
C GLN A 16 11.64 -12.37 16.77
N GLU A 17 12.35 -11.61 15.95
CA GLU A 17 13.82 -11.48 16.05
C GLU A 17 14.24 -10.44 17.08
N ASN A 18 13.42 -9.43 17.32
CA ASN A 18 13.72 -8.38 18.30
C ASN A 18 12.44 -7.72 18.86
N GLU A 19 12.60 -7.03 20.00
CA GLU A 19 11.48 -6.37 20.71
C GLU A 19 10.86 -5.18 19.94
N ARG A 20 11.50 -4.71 18.87
CA ARG A 20 10.97 -3.62 18.04
C ARG A 20 10.05 -4.11 16.94
N ASP A 21 10.13 -5.43 16.64
CA ASP A 21 9.26 -6.05 15.64
C ASP A 21 7.94 -6.42 16.32
N MET A 22 6.90 -5.67 16.04
CA MET A 22 5.58 -5.90 16.62
C MET A 22 4.60 -6.30 15.53
N ASP A 23 4.06 -7.49 15.66
CA ASP A 23 3.00 -8.00 14.79
C ASP A 23 1.63 -7.67 15.41
N TRP A 24 0.80 -6.99 14.67
CA TRP A 24 -0.57 -6.65 15.09
C TRP A 24 -1.58 -7.40 14.24
N ALA A 25 -2.40 -8.19 14.91
CA ALA A 25 -3.56 -8.82 14.29
C ALA A 25 -4.71 -7.82 14.17
N GLY A 26 -5.27 -7.65 12.99
CA GLY A 26 -6.38 -6.73 12.76
C GLY A 26 -6.74 -6.59 11.28
N ASP A 27 -7.87 -5.99 11.01
CA ASP A 27 -8.28 -5.60 9.67
C ASP A 27 -7.71 -4.21 9.35
N LEU A 28 -7.09 -4.07 8.19
CA LEU A 28 -6.51 -2.81 7.73
C LEU A 28 -7.58 -1.72 7.53
N LEU A 29 -8.82 -2.10 7.24
CA LEU A 29 -9.95 -1.18 7.04
C LEU A 29 -10.60 -0.72 8.35
N GLU A 30 -10.33 -1.39 9.46
CA GLU A 30 -10.73 -0.93 10.79
C GLU A 30 -9.78 0.19 11.26
N ARG A 31 -10.27 1.07 12.14
CA ARG A 31 -9.49 2.24 12.60
C ARG A 31 -8.70 1.98 13.88
N ASP A 32 -8.90 0.85 14.52
CA ASP A 32 -8.33 0.53 15.83
C ASP A 32 -6.80 0.61 15.86
N TRP A 33 -6.15 0.20 14.78
CA TRP A 33 -4.70 0.27 14.67
C TRP A 33 -4.20 1.73 14.54
N MET A 34 -4.96 2.61 13.88
CA MET A 34 -4.65 4.04 13.81
C MET A 34 -4.82 4.68 15.19
N ASP A 35 -5.92 4.37 15.90
CA ASP A 35 -6.17 4.85 17.26
C ASP A 35 -5.06 4.41 18.22
N ARG A 36 -4.55 3.20 18.03
CA ARG A 36 -3.42 2.67 18.77
C ARG A 36 -2.13 3.44 18.47
N LEU A 37 -1.82 3.72 17.18
CA LEU A 37 -0.65 4.50 16.80
C LEU A 37 -0.69 5.91 17.40
N GLU A 38 -1.82 6.61 17.32
CA GLU A 38 -1.97 7.94 17.91
C GLU A 38 -1.76 7.93 19.42
N ARG A 39 -2.28 6.91 20.12
CA ARG A 39 -2.15 6.79 21.57
C ARG A 39 -0.74 6.43 22.03
N GLU A 40 -0.11 5.43 21.36
CA GLU A 40 1.17 4.86 21.80
C GLU A 40 2.37 5.62 21.26
N TYR A 41 2.21 6.31 20.10
CA TYR A 41 3.28 6.98 19.39
C TYR A 41 2.93 8.43 19.03
N ALA A 42 2.23 9.13 19.95
CA ALA A 42 1.86 10.52 19.74
C ALA A 42 3.06 11.39 19.35
N GLY A 43 2.91 12.22 18.32
CA GLY A 43 3.95 13.12 17.83
C GLY A 43 5.04 12.47 16.97
N HIS A 44 4.94 11.16 16.69
CA HIS A 44 5.85 10.50 15.76
C HIS A 44 5.40 10.67 14.31
N GLN A 45 6.37 10.68 13.42
CA GLN A 45 6.14 10.55 11.98
C GLN A 45 6.29 9.08 11.58
N PHE A 46 5.46 8.62 10.65
CA PHE A 46 5.43 7.24 10.22
C PHE A 46 5.83 7.10 8.76
N LEU A 47 6.33 5.94 8.41
CA LEU A 47 6.38 5.44 7.04
C LEU A 47 5.44 4.24 6.95
N PHE A 48 4.26 4.45 6.39
CA PHE A 48 3.31 3.38 6.09
C PHE A 48 3.74 2.68 4.80
N ILE A 49 3.92 1.36 4.86
CA ILE A 49 4.28 0.55 3.69
C ILE A 49 3.22 -0.51 3.50
N SER A 50 2.66 -0.57 2.29
CA SER A 50 1.70 -1.61 1.89
C SER A 50 2.15 -2.19 0.54
N GLU A 51 2.56 -3.46 0.54
CA GLU A 51 3.01 -4.17 -0.64
C GLU A 51 2.14 -5.39 -0.90
N GLY A 52 1.55 -5.48 -2.11
CA GLY A 52 0.70 -6.59 -2.53
C GLY A 52 -0.64 -6.70 -1.79
N VAL A 53 -1.15 -5.62 -1.19
CA VAL A 53 -2.34 -5.63 -0.33
C VAL A 53 -3.49 -4.80 -0.89
N LEU A 54 -3.26 -3.51 -1.19
CA LEU A 54 -4.35 -2.58 -1.49
C LEU A 54 -5.18 -2.97 -2.71
N MET A 55 -4.62 -3.70 -3.63
CA MET A 55 -5.31 -4.17 -4.83
C MET A 55 -6.45 -5.16 -4.56
N TYR A 56 -6.53 -5.74 -3.36
CA TYR A 56 -7.61 -6.63 -2.97
C TYR A 56 -8.85 -5.91 -2.44
N PHE A 57 -8.73 -4.66 -2.03
CA PHE A 57 -9.83 -3.82 -1.56
C PHE A 57 -10.53 -3.12 -2.72
N THR A 58 -11.68 -2.52 -2.45
CA THR A 58 -12.34 -1.66 -3.45
C THR A 58 -11.63 -0.30 -3.54
N GLU A 59 -11.82 0.42 -4.64
CA GLU A 59 -11.27 1.78 -4.77
C GLU A 59 -11.72 2.71 -3.65
N ASN A 60 -12.98 2.59 -3.24
CA ASN A 60 -13.53 3.39 -2.16
C ASN A 60 -12.85 3.08 -0.81
N ASP A 61 -12.57 1.81 -0.52
CA ASP A 61 -11.89 1.41 0.70
C ASP A 61 -10.46 1.96 0.72
N VAL A 62 -9.72 1.82 -0.39
CA VAL A 62 -8.36 2.36 -0.52
C VAL A 62 -8.36 3.88 -0.37
N ARG A 63 -9.30 4.56 -1.02
CA ARG A 63 -9.44 6.03 -0.91
C ARG A 63 -9.74 6.45 0.51
N THR A 64 -10.64 5.76 1.21
CA THR A 64 -10.97 6.03 2.60
C THR A 64 -9.75 5.83 3.50
N LEU A 65 -9.06 4.69 3.37
CA LEU A 65 -7.84 4.38 4.11
C LEU A 65 -6.76 5.46 3.95
N LEU A 66 -6.44 5.84 2.71
CA LEU A 66 -5.43 6.85 2.43
C LEU A 66 -5.84 8.24 2.94
N SER A 67 -7.14 8.56 2.89
CA SER A 67 -7.66 9.82 3.43
C SER A 67 -7.59 9.84 4.96
N ASP A 68 -7.97 8.76 5.63
CA ASP A 68 -7.87 8.65 7.09
C ASP A 68 -6.39 8.78 7.55
N ILE A 69 -5.45 8.15 6.85
CA ILE A 69 -4.02 8.32 7.13
C ILE A 69 -3.60 9.78 6.92
N ALA A 70 -4.06 10.42 5.84
CA ALA A 70 -3.72 11.80 5.53
C ALA A 70 -4.29 12.80 6.56
N ASP A 71 -5.44 12.53 7.10
CA ASP A 71 -6.07 13.36 8.13
C ASP A 71 -5.39 13.22 9.50
N ARG A 72 -4.95 12.00 9.84
CA ARG A 72 -4.52 11.65 11.19
C ARG A 72 -3.01 11.73 11.40
N PHE A 73 -2.20 11.55 10.35
CA PHE A 73 -0.74 11.43 10.47
C PHE A 73 0.02 12.44 9.59
N PRO A 74 -0.19 13.74 9.78
CA PRO A 74 0.52 14.76 9.02
C PRO A 74 2.04 14.66 9.25
N GLY A 75 2.82 14.91 8.19
CA GLY A 75 4.29 14.74 8.18
C GLY A 75 4.76 13.31 7.91
N SER A 76 3.85 12.34 7.86
CA SER A 76 4.18 10.95 7.59
C SER A 76 4.29 10.65 6.09
N HIS A 77 4.81 9.48 5.76
CA HIS A 77 4.96 9.00 4.39
C HIS A 77 4.13 7.75 4.16
N ILE A 78 3.64 7.57 2.94
CA ILE A 78 2.90 6.38 2.53
C ILE A 78 3.56 5.83 1.27
N ALA A 79 3.95 4.56 1.29
CA ALA A 79 4.46 3.83 0.13
C ALA A 79 3.60 2.59 -0.12
N PHE A 80 3.08 2.46 -1.33
CA PHE A 80 2.26 1.31 -1.71
C PHE A 80 2.38 0.98 -3.19
N ASP A 81 2.05 -0.25 -3.53
CA ASP A 81 2.02 -0.69 -4.91
C ASP A 81 0.61 -0.81 -5.46
N THR A 82 0.53 -0.81 -6.78
CA THR A 82 -0.72 -0.99 -7.52
C THR A 82 -0.55 -1.98 -8.65
N ALA A 83 -1.65 -2.64 -9.00
CA ALA A 83 -1.78 -3.38 -10.24
C ALA A 83 -2.63 -2.58 -11.24
N GLY A 84 -2.16 -2.39 -12.46
CA GLY A 84 -2.97 -1.81 -13.53
C GLY A 84 -4.04 -2.78 -14.03
N THR A 85 -5.06 -2.26 -14.71
CA THR A 85 -6.23 -3.02 -15.19
C THR A 85 -5.86 -4.28 -15.99
N ARG A 86 -4.80 -4.21 -16.80
CA ARG A 86 -4.34 -5.38 -17.56
C ARG A 86 -3.74 -6.45 -16.67
N ALA A 87 -2.91 -6.05 -15.70
CA ALA A 87 -2.29 -6.97 -14.75
C ALA A 87 -3.36 -7.64 -13.89
N ALA A 88 -4.27 -6.86 -13.31
CA ALA A 88 -5.37 -7.37 -12.50
C ALA A 88 -6.23 -8.39 -13.27
N ARG A 89 -6.58 -8.08 -14.52
CA ARG A 89 -7.36 -9.01 -15.37
C ARG A 89 -6.63 -10.33 -15.63
N VAL A 90 -5.31 -10.31 -15.85
CA VAL A 90 -4.51 -11.51 -16.08
C VAL A 90 -4.37 -12.31 -14.78
N ILE A 91 -4.12 -11.64 -13.66
CA ILE A 91 -3.97 -12.28 -12.35
C ILE A 91 -5.27 -12.95 -11.95
N ASN A 92 -6.41 -12.26 -12.05
CA ASN A 92 -7.72 -12.79 -11.68
C ASN A 92 -8.16 -14.01 -12.53
N LYS A 93 -7.54 -14.22 -13.70
CA LYS A 93 -7.81 -15.40 -14.53
C LYS A 93 -6.99 -16.63 -14.13
N LYS A 94 -5.92 -16.47 -13.33
CA LYS A 94 -5.06 -17.58 -12.92
C LYS A 94 -5.76 -18.49 -11.91
N SER A 95 -5.58 -19.81 -12.08
CA SER A 95 -6.20 -20.81 -11.22
C SER A 95 -5.83 -20.64 -9.74
N ALA A 96 -4.57 -20.34 -9.44
CA ALA A 96 -4.11 -20.15 -8.07
C ALA A 96 -4.87 -19.04 -7.32
N VAL A 97 -5.15 -17.91 -7.98
CA VAL A 97 -5.92 -16.81 -7.39
C VAL A 97 -7.38 -17.22 -7.16
N LYS A 98 -7.94 -18.02 -8.08
CA LYS A 98 -9.31 -18.54 -7.92
C LYS A 98 -9.41 -19.53 -6.76
N GLU A 99 -8.40 -20.37 -6.56
CA GLU A 99 -8.35 -21.33 -5.45
C GLU A 99 -8.27 -20.63 -4.10
N LEU A 100 -7.52 -19.53 -4.01
CA LEU A 100 -7.40 -18.70 -2.83
C LEU A 100 -8.62 -17.79 -2.59
N LYS A 101 -9.60 -17.77 -3.51
CA LYS A 101 -10.76 -16.86 -3.49
C LYS A 101 -10.39 -15.38 -3.36
N ALA A 102 -9.15 -15.03 -3.69
CA ALA A 102 -8.64 -13.69 -3.67
C ALA A 102 -8.83 -13.05 -5.04
N THR A 103 -9.49 -11.91 -5.11
CA THR A 103 -9.73 -11.19 -6.36
C THR A 103 -9.14 -9.79 -6.23
N LEU A 104 -8.36 -9.37 -7.22
CA LEU A 104 -7.93 -7.99 -7.31
C LEU A 104 -9.15 -7.15 -7.69
N SER A 105 -9.63 -6.36 -6.74
CA SER A 105 -10.85 -5.55 -6.85
C SER A 105 -10.55 -4.12 -7.30
N TRP A 106 -9.36 -3.60 -6.96
CA TRP A 106 -8.88 -2.31 -7.38
C TRP A 106 -7.72 -2.44 -8.35
N ALA A 107 -7.77 -1.65 -9.41
CA ALA A 107 -6.70 -1.51 -10.39
C ALA A 107 -6.51 -0.04 -10.73
N TYR A 108 -5.24 0.39 -10.83
CA TYR A 108 -4.89 1.77 -11.11
C TYR A 108 -3.91 1.86 -12.28
N ASP A 109 -4.32 2.53 -13.35
CA ASP A 109 -3.52 2.69 -14.59
C ASP A 109 -2.71 4.00 -14.63
N ASP A 110 -2.49 4.64 -13.46
CA ASP A 110 -1.72 5.87 -13.30
C ASP A 110 -2.22 7.04 -14.19
N ASP A 111 -3.49 7.30 -14.10
CA ASP A 111 -4.17 8.40 -14.78
C ASP A 111 -4.08 9.75 -14.04
N GLY A 112 -3.41 9.78 -12.88
CA GLY A 112 -3.26 10.95 -12.04
C GLY A 112 -4.39 11.14 -11.02
N SER A 113 -5.43 10.32 -11.02
CA SER A 113 -6.58 10.47 -10.13
C SER A 113 -6.21 10.34 -8.64
N LEU A 114 -5.19 9.54 -8.29
CA LEU A 114 -4.71 9.40 -6.91
C LEU A 114 -4.29 10.73 -6.28
N ASP A 115 -3.72 11.65 -7.06
CA ASP A 115 -3.24 12.94 -6.56
C ASP A 115 -4.39 13.86 -6.12
N ALA A 116 -5.61 13.58 -6.60
CA ALA A 116 -6.82 14.33 -6.26
C ALA A 116 -7.66 13.69 -5.16
N TRP A 117 -7.26 12.52 -4.62
CA TRP A 117 -8.06 11.82 -3.63
C TRP A 117 -8.14 12.55 -2.30
N HIS A 118 -7.05 13.21 -1.92
CA HIS A 118 -7.01 14.00 -0.69
C HIS A 118 -6.02 15.17 -0.82
N PRO A 119 -6.40 16.40 -0.42
CA PRO A 119 -5.53 17.57 -0.56
C PRO A 119 -4.25 17.53 0.27
N GLY A 120 -4.19 16.72 1.32
CA GLY A 120 -3.00 16.48 2.13
C GLY A 120 -2.06 15.42 1.56
N LEU A 121 -2.39 14.77 0.45
CA LEU A 121 -1.52 13.77 -0.17
C LEU A 121 -0.72 14.40 -1.30
N ARG A 122 0.60 14.49 -1.14
CA ARG A 122 1.51 14.95 -2.18
C ARG A 122 2.39 13.81 -2.68
N ARG A 123 2.23 13.43 -3.91
CA ARG A 123 3.08 12.40 -4.53
C ARG A 123 4.51 12.89 -4.67
N LEU A 124 5.45 12.13 -4.09
CA LEU A 124 6.88 12.39 -4.18
C LEU A 124 7.52 11.60 -5.31
N GLU A 125 7.16 10.32 -5.42
CA GLU A 125 7.79 9.42 -6.38
C GLU A 125 6.79 8.39 -6.91
N ARG A 126 7.06 7.94 -8.12
CA ARG A 126 6.45 6.80 -8.78
C ARG A 126 7.54 5.97 -9.41
N ALA A 127 7.52 4.67 -9.15
CA ALA A 127 8.46 3.73 -9.74
C ALA A 127 7.72 2.55 -10.37
N TYR A 128 7.92 2.31 -11.66
CA TYR A 128 7.41 1.09 -12.29
C TYR A 128 8.35 -0.08 -11.99
N TYR A 129 7.79 -1.23 -11.66
CA TYR A 129 8.57 -2.42 -11.28
C TYR A 129 9.62 -2.79 -12.31
N PHE A 130 9.28 -2.80 -13.59
CA PHE A 130 10.19 -3.22 -14.65
C PHE A 130 11.22 -2.16 -15.07
N ASN A 131 11.14 -0.94 -14.55
CA ASN A 131 12.09 0.13 -14.85
C ASN A 131 13.30 0.14 -13.93
N ARG A 132 13.13 -0.26 -12.68
CA ARG A 132 14.21 -0.37 -11.69
C ARG A 132 14.79 -1.78 -11.68
N PHE A 133 16.08 -1.87 -11.40
CA PHE A 133 16.79 -3.16 -11.31
C PHE A 133 16.65 -4.05 -12.55
N ARG A 134 16.81 -3.45 -13.73
CA ARG A 134 16.67 -4.12 -15.02
C ARG A 134 17.40 -5.46 -15.12
N SER A 135 18.58 -5.58 -14.48
CA SER A 135 19.35 -6.82 -14.41
C SER A 135 18.62 -7.98 -13.74
N ARG A 136 17.67 -7.70 -12.85
CA ARG A 136 16.86 -8.74 -12.19
C ARG A 136 15.70 -9.25 -13.05
N TRP A 137 15.27 -8.45 -14.02
CA TRP A 137 14.11 -8.76 -14.85
C TRP A 137 14.48 -9.45 -16.18
N GLY A 138 15.77 -9.54 -16.54
CA GLY A 138 16.20 -10.15 -17.79
C GLY A 138 15.49 -9.53 -18.99
N ILE A 139 14.96 -10.35 -19.89
CA ILE A 139 14.25 -9.89 -21.10
C ILE A 139 12.98 -9.09 -20.80
N TRP A 140 12.37 -9.29 -19.62
CA TRP A 140 11.18 -8.54 -19.19
C TRP A 140 11.45 -7.06 -18.99
N CYS A 141 12.71 -6.65 -18.83
CA CYS A 141 13.06 -5.23 -18.77
C CYS A 141 12.69 -4.47 -20.06
N LEU A 142 12.58 -5.15 -21.19
CA LEU A 142 12.17 -4.56 -22.46
C LEU A 142 10.68 -4.17 -22.48
N THR A 143 9.90 -4.72 -21.58
CA THR A 143 8.46 -4.40 -21.48
C THR A 143 8.19 -2.99 -20.94
N HIS A 144 9.19 -2.30 -20.38
CA HIS A 144 9.03 -0.96 -19.81
C HIS A 144 8.51 0.09 -20.83
N PHE A 145 8.76 -0.11 -22.11
CA PHE A 145 8.23 0.75 -23.18
C PHE A 145 6.77 0.43 -23.54
N THR A 146 6.20 -0.63 -23.00
CA THR A 146 4.85 -1.09 -23.29
C THR A 146 3.90 -0.81 -22.14
N SER A 147 2.59 -0.91 -22.40
CA SER A 147 1.58 -0.85 -21.36
C SER A 147 1.70 -1.98 -20.30
N ILE A 148 2.41 -3.08 -20.63
CA ILE A 148 2.69 -4.16 -19.67
C ILE A 148 3.73 -3.68 -18.65
N GLY A 149 4.79 -3.02 -19.08
CA GLY A 149 5.82 -2.50 -18.17
C GLY A 149 5.33 -1.38 -17.26
N ARG A 150 4.21 -0.76 -17.58
CA ARG A 150 3.54 0.27 -16.77
C ARG A 150 2.33 -0.27 -15.99
N SER A 151 2.09 -1.58 -16.07
CA SER A 151 0.91 -2.19 -15.45
C SER A 151 1.04 -2.45 -13.95
N SER A 152 2.17 -2.14 -13.34
CA SER A 152 2.37 -2.20 -11.89
C SER A 152 3.38 -1.15 -11.50
N ALA A 153 3.04 -0.37 -10.51
CA ALA A 153 3.86 0.73 -10.02
C ALA A 153 3.84 0.78 -8.50
N MET A 154 4.92 1.30 -7.94
CA MET A 154 5.00 1.70 -6.54
C MET A 154 4.89 3.22 -6.47
N PHE A 155 4.11 3.71 -5.55
CA PHE A 155 3.87 5.11 -5.29
C PHE A 155 4.39 5.48 -3.91
N HIS A 156 4.94 6.69 -3.80
CA HIS A 156 5.38 7.26 -2.55
C HIS A 156 4.75 8.64 -2.40
N PHE A 157 4.01 8.83 -1.32
CA PHE A 157 3.34 10.08 -0.95
C PHE A 157 3.89 10.63 0.36
N LEU A 158 3.95 11.93 0.46
CA LEU A 158 4.07 12.67 1.72
C LEU A 158 2.66 13.10 2.15
N VAL A 159 2.37 12.92 3.41
CA VAL A 159 1.21 13.53 4.07
C VAL A 159 1.61 14.95 4.50
N GLU A 160 1.11 15.95 3.79
CA GLU A 160 1.44 17.34 4.09
C GLU A 160 0.76 17.83 5.38
N ASN A 161 1.46 18.67 6.11
CA ASN A 161 0.86 19.37 7.23
C ASN A 161 -0.20 20.33 6.72
N ARG A 162 -1.41 20.28 7.25
CA ARG A 162 -2.42 21.30 6.94
C ARG A 162 -1.96 22.64 7.52
N PRO A 163 -2.03 23.76 6.75
CA PRO A 163 -1.82 25.08 7.31
C PRO A 163 -2.85 25.31 8.42
N GLY A 164 -2.39 25.45 9.67
CA GLY A 164 -3.22 25.67 10.85
C GLY A 164 -3.40 24.47 11.78
N TYR A 165 -2.80 23.31 11.50
CA TYR A 165 -2.72 22.20 12.44
C TYR A 165 -1.41 22.31 13.23
N GLU A 166 -1.44 23.04 14.36
CA GLU A 166 -0.42 22.90 15.40
C GLU A 166 -0.75 21.65 16.20
N ALA A 167 0.18 20.69 16.20
CA ALA A 167 0.07 19.51 17.04
C ALA A 167 -0.02 19.97 18.51
N ALA A 168 -1.11 19.61 19.16
CA ALA A 168 -1.35 19.90 20.57
C ALA A 168 -0.49 19.01 21.48
#